data_6a498dd5b71e85ca8eed69632b78fcd0
#
_entry.id   6a498dd5b71e85ca8eed69632b78fcd0
#
_cell.length_a   1.000
_cell.length_b   1.000
_cell.length_c   1.000
_cell.angle_alpha   90.00
_cell.angle_beta   90.00
_cell.angle_gamma   90.00
#
_symmetry.space_group_name_H-M   'P 1'
#
loop_
_entity.id
_entity.type
_entity.pdbx_description
1 polymer ?
#
loop_
_entity_poly.entity_id
_entity_poly.type
_entity_poly.pdbx_seq_one_letter_code
_entity_poly.pdbx_strand_id
1 'polypeptide(L)'
;MERRRLRPLRLFSTDLDGTVVGDNDATRRFRDFWHSLPDGQRPLLVFNSGRLIDDQLALLEEVPLPQPDYIIGGVGTMLHAKKRGELASAYTQSLGTGFDPQKIAEVMAGIPGVTMQEERYQHGLKSSWFLHDADDAALEEIEAALVAADIDARIVYSSDRDLDILPKAADKGAALTWLCGQLRIGLDESVVAGDTGNDRAMFELKNIRGVIVGNALPELVSLAYHDMRFFHSAEKEADGVVEGLRHWGLTPD
;
A
#
# COMPACT_ATOMS: atom_id res chain seq x y z
N MET A 1 13.83 24.56 20.89
CA MET A 1 13.65 23.59 19.81
C MET A 1 12.87 24.28 18.70
N GLU A 2 13.54 24.61 17.60
CA GLU A 2 12.88 25.13 16.41
C GLU A 2 11.89 24.08 15.90
N ARG A 3 10.61 24.40 15.81
CA ARG A 3 9.62 23.57 15.13
C ARG A 3 10.05 23.48 13.66
N ARG A 4 10.61 22.37 13.26
CA ARG A 4 10.93 22.09 11.85
C ARG A 4 9.63 22.35 11.08
N ARG A 5 9.58 23.38 10.25
CA ARG A 5 8.41 23.67 9.42
C ARG A 5 8.18 22.43 8.56
N LEU A 6 7.00 21.82 8.71
CA LEU A 6 6.58 20.71 7.85
C LEU A 6 6.63 21.19 6.40
N ARG A 7 7.21 20.38 5.53
CA ARG A 7 7.18 20.70 4.09
C ARG A 7 5.74 20.56 3.57
N PRO A 8 5.33 21.38 2.59
CA PRO A 8 4.04 21.22 1.93
C PRO A 8 3.89 19.81 1.38
N LEU A 9 2.68 19.27 1.44
CA LEU A 9 2.37 17.97 0.88
C LEU A 9 2.31 18.06 -0.64
N ARG A 10 2.99 17.15 -1.31
CA ARG A 10 3.04 17.04 -2.77
C ARG A 10 2.53 15.69 -3.28
N LEU A 11 2.45 14.68 -2.39
CA LEU A 11 1.96 13.36 -2.72
C LEU A 11 1.18 12.76 -1.55
N PHE A 12 0.04 12.17 -1.85
CA PHE A 12 -0.74 11.36 -0.93
C PHE A 12 -0.89 9.95 -1.52
N SER A 13 -0.39 8.95 -0.80
CA SER A 13 -0.53 7.54 -1.17
C SER A 13 -1.44 6.84 -0.16
N THR A 14 -2.49 6.18 -0.64
CA THR A 14 -3.47 5.53 0.24
C THR A 14 -3.70 4.09 -0.20
N ASP A 15 -3.87 3.20 0.78
CA ASP A 15 -4.54 1.93 0.54
C ASP A 15 -6.01 2.18 0.17
N LEU A 16 -6.71 1.14 -0.29
CA LEU A 16 -8.10 1.19 -0.72
C LEU A 16 -9.03 0.52 0.29
N ASP A 17 -8.99 -0.80 0.38
CA ASP A 17 -9.93 -1.59 1.17
C ASP A 17 -9.74 -1.37 2.67
N GLY A 18 -10.81 -0.97 3.38
CA GLY A 18 -10.71 -0.62 4.80
C GLY A 18 -10.08 0.76 5.08
N THR A 19 -9.52 1.44 4.06
CA THR A 19 -8.89 2.76 4.20
C THR A 19 -9.68 3.88 3.53
N VAL A 20 -9.96 3.82 2.23
CA VAL A 20 -10.83 4.80 1.52
C VAL A 20 -12.05 4.13 0.89
N VAL A 21 -12.13 2.81 0.94
CA VAL A 21 -13.20 1.97 0.44
C VAL A 21 -13.74 1.10 1.58
N GLY A 22 -15.07 1.06 1.73
CA GLY A 22 -15.81 0.32 2.74
C GLY A 22 -17.18 0.94 2.87
N ASP A 23 -17.29 2.15 3.39
CA ASP A 23 -18.50 2.96 3.42
C ASP A 23 -18.55 3.93 2.22
N ASN A 24 -19.48 3.71 1.30
CA ASN A 24 -19.63 4.54 0.09
C ASN A 24 -19.97 6.00 0.40
N ASP A 25 -20.63 6.30 1.54
CA ASP A 25 -20.92 7.67 1.90
C ASP A 25 -19.66 8.39 2.44
N ALA A 26 -18.83 7.70 3.22
CA ALA A 26 -17.52 8.18 3.63
C ALA A 26 -16.59 8.38 2.41
N THR A 27 -16.56 7.42 1.48
CA THR A 27 -15.79 7.55 0.23
C THR A 27 -16.25 8.74 -0.60
N ARG A 28 -17.56 9.03 -0.66
CA ARG A 28 -18.08 10.21 -1.34
C ARG A 28 -17.63 11.50 -0.66
N ARG A 29 -17.64 11.55 0.69
CA ARG A 29 -17.12 12.71 1.44
C ARG A 29 -15.63 12.93 1.19
N PHE A 30 -14.85 11.87 1.13
CA PHE A 30 -13.43 11.96 0.76
C PHE A 30 -13.23 12.51 -0.65
N ARG A 31 -13.98 12.01 -1.65
CA ARG A 31 -13.93 12.55 -3.01
C ARG A 31 -14.27 14.04 -3.04
N ASP A 32 -15.33 14.44 -2.36
CA ASP A 32 -15.79 15.83 -2.35
C ASP A 32 -14.78 16.74 -1.63
N PHE A 33 -14.19 16.26 -0.52
CA PHE A 33 -13.07 16.91 0.14
C PHE A 33 -11.87 17.06 -0.80
N TRP A 34 -11.49 15.98 -1.50
CA TRP A 34 -10.36 15.99 -2.43
C TRP A 34 -10.54 17.00 -3.56
N HIS A 35 -11.73 17.08 -4.12
CA HIS A 35 -12.05 18.02 -5.18
C HIS A 35 -12.19 19.46 -4.68
N SER A 36 -12.48 19.68 -3.42
CA SER A 36 -12.54 21.02 -2.82
C SER A 36 -11.17 21.63 -2.53
N LEU A 37 -10.09 20.85 -2.58
CA LEU A 37 -8.74 21.36 -2.43
C LEU A 37 -8.36 22.22 -3.64
N PRO A 38 -7.73 23.41 -3.44
CA PRO A 38 -7.27 24.25 -4.54
C PRO A 38 -6.29 23.51 -5.45
N ASP A 39 -6.40 23.67 -6.78
CA ASP A 39 -5.58 22.95 -7.75
C ASP A 39 -4.06 23.09 -7.52
N GLY A 40 -3.61 24.27 -7.05
CA GLY A 40 -2.19 24.50 -6.75
C GLY A 40 -1.71 23.90 -5.41
N GLN A 41 -2.60 23.42 -4.57
CA GLN A 41 -2.31 22.85 -3.26
C GLN A 41 -2.65 21.36 -3.17
N ARG A 42 -3.41 20.83 -4.15
CA ARG A 42 -3.81 19.42 -4.21
C ARG A 42 -2.58 18.56 -4.51
N PRO A 43 -2.21 17.62 -3.62
CA PRO A 43 -1.12 16.69 -3.87
C PRO A 43 -1.45 15.74 -5.02
N LEU A 44 -0.44 15.06 -5.57
CA LEU A 44 -0.67 13.89 -6.42
C LEU A 44 -1.30 12.78 -5.59
N LEU A 45 -2.34 12.14 -6.15
CA LEU A 45 -3.02 11.01 -5.54
C LEU A 45 -2.48 9.70 -6.08
N VAL A 46 -2.06 8.81 -5.19
CA VAL A 46 -1.59 7.47 -5.51
C VAL A 46 -2.46 6.44 -4.77
N PHE A 47 -3.11 5.56 -5.50
CA PHE A 47 -3.67 4.35 -4.90
C PHE A 47 -2.58 3.30 -4.80
N ASN A 48 -2.46 2.64 -3.65
CA ASN A 48 -1.38 1.69 -3.36
C ASN A 48 -1.95 0.49 -2.60
N SER A 49 -2.46 -0.49 -3.34
CA SER A 49 -3.30 -1.55 -2.82
C SER A 49 -2.77 -2.96 -3.12
N GLY A 50 -3.27 -3.94 -2.36
CA GLY A 50 -3.13 -5.36 -2.67
C GLY A 50 -3.85 -5.80 -3.94
N ARG A 51 -4.89 -5.06 -4.37
CA ARG A 51 -5.62 -5.30 -5.60
C ARG A 51 -4.71 -5.17 -6.82
N LEU A 52 -4.97 -5.98 -7.85
CA LEU A 52 -4.32 -5.81 -9.16
C LEU A 52 -4.79 -4.52 -9.83
N ILE A 53 -4.04 -4.04 -10.83
CA ILE A 53 -4.37 -2.77 -11.51
C ILE A 53 -5.77 -2.79 -12.14
N ASP A 54 -6.13 -3.87 -12.82
CA ASP A 54 -7.43 -3.99 -13.48
C ASP A 54 -8.59 -3.96 -12.48
N ASP A 55 -8.43 -4.59 -11.31
CA ASP A 55 -9.42 -4.53 -10.22
C ASP A 55 -9.57 -3.12 -9.65
N GLN A 56 -8.46 -2.36 -9.52
CA GLN A 56 -8.52 -0.97 -9.07
C GLN A 56 -9.18 -0.07 -10.11
N LEU A 57 -8.95 -0.31 -11.40
CA LEU A 57 -9.60 0.43 -12.48
C LEU A 57 -11.10 0.13 -12.55
N ALA A 58 -11.50 -1.13 -12.38
CA ALA A 58 -12.92 -1.50 -12.29
C ALA A 58 -13.59 -0.86 -11.05
N LEU A 59 -12.92 -0.85 -9.91
CA LEU A 59 -13.43 -0.22 -8.69
C LEU A 59 -13.72 1.28 -8.86
N LEU A 60 -12.93 2.00 -9.65
CA LEU A 60 -13.15 3.41 -9.96
C LEU A 60 -14.45 3.69 -10.71
N GLU A 61 -15.01 2.70 -11.39
CA GLU A 61 -16.32 2.81 -12.07
C GLU A 61 -17.49 2.52 -11.12
N GLU A 62 -17.25 1.80 -10.03
CA GLU A 62 -18.28 1.33 -9.10
C GLU A 62 -18.37 2.19 -7.83
N VAL A 63 -17.26 2.73 -7.37
CA VAL A 63 -17.14 3.45 -6.09
C VAL A 63 -16.81 4.92 -6.35
N PRO A 64 -17.40 5.87 -5.62
CA PRO A 64 -17.22 7.30 -5.85
C PRO A 64 -15.87 7.82 -5.36
N LEU A 65 -14.78 7.24 -5.85
CA LEU A 65 -13.41 7.66 -5.58
C LEU A 65 -12.98 8.84 -6.48
N PRO A 66 -12.07 9.71 -6.03
CA PRO A 66 -11.38 10.64 -6.92
C PRO A 66 -10.45 9.88 -7.87
N GLN A 67 -10.24 10.41 -9.08
CA GLN A 67 -9.30 9.80 -10.03
C GLN A 67 -7.85 9.94 -9.52
N PRO A 68 -7.08 8.85 -9.40
CA PRO A 68 -5.69 8.90 -9.00
C PRO A 68 -4.79 9.35 -10.17
N ASP A 69 -3.65 9.95 -9.83
CA ASP A 69 -2.59 10.25 -10.78
C ASP A 69 -1.76 9.00 -11.11
N TYR A 70 -1.59 8.11 -10.12
CA TYR A 70 -0.86 6.85 -10.23
C TYR A 70 -1.57 5.75 -9.45
N ILE A 71 -1.40 4.51 -9.90
CA ILE A 71 -1.89 3.31 -9.21
C ILE A 71 -0.73 2.35 -9.01
N ILE A 72 -0.50 1.94 -7.77
CA ILE A 72 0.37 0.84 -7.39
C ILE A 72 -0.53 -0.33 -7.02
N GLY A 73 -0.32 -1.46 -7.65
CA GLY A 73 -1.13 -2.67 -7.45
C GLY A 73 -0.29 -3.87 -7.02
N GLY A 74 -1.00 -4.95 -6.66
CA GLY A 74 -0.39 -6.23 -6.34
C GLY A 74 0.62 -6.14 -5.19
N VAL A 75 0.28 -5.40 -4.13
CA VAL A 75 1.18 -5.16 -2.98
C VAL A 75 2.53 -4.55 -3.39
N GLY A 76 2.51 -3.66 -4.38
CA GLY A 76 3.75 -3.02 -4.85
C GLY A 76 4.47 -3.74 -5.98
N THR A 77 3.87 -4.71 -6.65
CA THR A 77 4.50 -5.40 -7.79
C THR A 77 4.16 -4.75 -9.14
N MET A 78 3.17 -3.88 -9.18
CA MET A 78 2.64 -3.27 -10.40
C MET A 78 2.56 -1.75 -10.26
N LEU A 79 2.79 -1.04 -11.36
CA LEU A 79 2.59 0.41 -11.46
C LEU A 79 1.80 0.75 -12.72
N HIS A 80 0.76 1.58 -12.55
CA HIS A 80 0.04 2.20 -13.66
C HIS A 80 0.18 3.72 -13.59
N ALA A 81 0.51 4.33 -14.72
CA ALA A 81 0.69 5.77 -14.87
C ALA A 81 0.05 6.22 -16.19
N LYS A 82 -1.21 6.67 -16.13
CA LYS A 82 -2.02 6.99 -17.32
C LYS A 82 -1.33 7.95 -18.31
N LYS A 83 -0.56 8.92 -17.81
CA LYS A 83 0.11 9.93 -18.61
C LYS A 83 1.60 9.66 -18.86
N ARG A 84 2.16 8.64 -18.23
CA ARG A 84 3.59 8.31 -18.24
C ARG A 84 3.80 6.80 -18.29
N GLY A 85 3.28 6.17 -19.34
CA GLY A 85 3.32 4.71 -19.51
C GLY A 85 4.73 4.11 -19.46
N GLU A 86 5.76 4.89 -19.78
CA GLU A 86 7.15 4.48 -19.66
C GLU A 86 7.56 4.12 -18.21
N LEU A 87 6.91 4.74 -17.22
CA LEU A 87 7.19 4.44 -15.81
C LEU A 87 6.76 3.02 -15.41
N ALA A 88 5.66 2.52 -15.97
CA ALA A 88 5.19 1.16 -15.68
C ALA A 88 6.23 0.12 -16.11
N SER A 89 6.73 0.22 -17.35
CA SER A 89 7.75 -0.70 -17.86
C SER A 89 9.09 -0.57 -17.11
N ALA A 90 9.50 0.65 -16.78
CA ALA A 90 10.74 0.89 -16.04
C ALA A 90 10.63 0.33 -14.61
N TYR A 91 9.45 0.46 -13.97
CA TYR A 91 9.21 -0.12 -12.66
C TYR A 91 9.28 -1.64 -12.68
N THR A 92 8.57 -2.30 -13.60
CA THR A 92 8.62 -3.76 -13.75
C THR A 92 10.06 -4.26 -13.94
N GLN A 93 10.86 -3.57 -14.77
CA GLN A 93 12.27 -3.91 -14.95
C GLN A 93 13.10 -3.78 -13.67
N SER A 94 12.78 -2.82 -12.81
CA SER A 94 13.49 -2.58 -11.56
C SER A 94 13.26 -3.68 -10.50
N LEU A 95 12.19 -4.48 -10.64
CA LEU A 95 11.89 -5.60 -9.74
C LEU A 95 12.73 -6.86 -10.03
N GLY A 96 13.49 -6.87 -11.14
CA GLY A 96 14.32 -8.01 -11.54
C GLY A 96 13.57 -9.10 -12.30
N THR A 97 14.27 -10.20 -12.63
CA THR A 97 13.75 -11.26 -13.50
C THR A 97 13.72 -12.65 -12.84
N GLY A 98 14.10 -12.75 -11.58
CA GLY A 98 14.27 -14.04 -10.88
C GLY A 98 13.02 -14.58 -10.18
N PHE A 99 11.88 -13.89 -10.25
CA PHE A 99 10.65 -14.33 -9.61
C PHE A 99 9.93 -15.38 -10.48
N ASP A 100 9.71 -16.58 -9.93
CA ASP A 100 9.08 -17.72 -10.62
C ASP A 100 7.87 -18.23 -9.81
N PRO A 101 6.64 -17.85 -10.19
CA PRO A 101 5.43 -18.28 -9.48
C PRO A 101 5.24 -19.79 -9.46
N GLN A 102 5.71 -20.53 -10.47
CA GLN A 102 5.56 -22.00 -10.50
C GLN A 102 6.46 -22.65 -9.46
N LYS A 103 7.72 -22.24 -9.40
CA LYS A 103 8.67 -22.72 -8.39
C LYS A 103 8.20 -22.38 -6.96
N ILE A 104 7.61 -21.18 -6.77
CA ILE A 104 7.00 -20.80 -5.50
C ILE A 104 5.83 -21.73 -5.17
N ALA A 105 4.95 -22.02 -6.13
CA ALA A 105 3.80 -22.89 -5.90
C ALA A 105 4.23 -24.33 -5.52
N GLU A 106 5.32 -24.84 -6.10
CA GLU A 106 5.89 -26.15 -5.73
C GLU A 106 6.38 -26.17 -4.28
N VAL A 107 7.05 -25.10 -3.82
CA VAL A 107 7.49 -24.98 -2.42
C VAL A 107 6.30 -24.88 -1.49
N MET A 108 5.35 -24.00 -1.80
CA MET A 108 4.19 -23.76 -0.96
C MET A 108 3.25 -24.96 -0.85
N ALA A 109 3.20 -25.82 -1.85
CA ALA A 109 2.43 -27.08 -1.78
C ALA A 109 2.93 -28.02 -0.68
N GLY A 110 4.17 -27.88 -0.21
CA GLY A 110 4.75 -28.63 0.90
C GLY A 110 4.52 -28.00 2.28
N ILE A 111 3.97 -26.80 2.37
CA ILE A 111 3.75 -26.09 3.63
C ILE A 111 2.35 -26.41 4.18
N PRO A 112 2.23 -26.94 5.40
CA PRO A 112 0.95 -27.24 6.01
C PRO A 112 0.09 -25.96 6.22
N GLY A 113 -1.21 -26.08 5.98
CA GLY A 113 -2.18 -25.00 6.28
C GLY A 113 -2.26 -23.90 5.25
N VAL A 114 -1.38 -23.88 4.24
CA VAL A 114 -1.48 -22.89 3.16
C VAL A 114 -2.46 -23.34 2.07
N THR A 115 -3.18 -22.40 1.50
CA THR A 115 -4.08 -22.60 0.36
C THR A 115 -3.88 -21.49 -0.65
N MET A 116 -3.67 -21.83 -1.92
CA MET A 116 -3.52 -20.82 -2.98
C MET A 116 -4.83 -20.02 -3.13
N GLN A 117 -4.72 -18.71 -3.22
CA GLN A 117 -5.86 -17.86 -3.55
C GLN A 117 -6.26 -18.03 -5.02
N GLU A 118 -7.49 -17.62 -5.36
CA GLU A 118 -8.01 -17.71 -6.73
C GLU A 118 -7.09 -17.04 -7.76
N GLU A 119 -7.15 -17.50 -9.02
CA GLU A 119 -6.30 -17.01 -10.12
C GLU A 119 -6.36 -15.48 -10.30
N ARG A 120 -7.52 -14.87 -10.03
CA ARG A 120 -7.69 -13.42 -10.12
C ARG A 120 -6.82 -12.60 -9.15
N TYR A 121 -6.27 -13.22 -8.12
CA TYR A 121 -5.34 -12.58 -7.18
C TYR A 121 -3.87 -12.85 -7.51
N GLN A 122 -3.61 -13.75 -8.47
CA GLN A 122 -2.28 -14.11 -8.91
C GLN A 122 -1.79 -13.18 -10.01
N HIS A 123 -0.47 -12.94 -10.05
CA HIS A 123 0.18 -12.17 -11.11
C HIS A 123 1.59 -12.71 -11.35
N GLY A 124 2.18 -12.45 -12.51
CA GLY A 124 3.54 -12.92 -12.82
C GLY A 124 4.64 -12.51 -11.84
N LEU A 125 4.39 -11.50 -10.98
CA LEU A 125 5.27 -11.03 -9.91
C LEU A 125 4.60 -11.07 -8.53
N LYS A 126 3.51 -11.84 -8.37
CA LYS A 126 2.79 -11.98 -7.11
C LYS A 126 2.19 -13.37 -7.00
N SER A 127 2.48 -14.07 -5.91
CA SER A 127 1.89 -15.37 -5.58
C SER A 127 1.15 -15.25 -4.26
N SER A 128 -0.18 -15.40 -4.30
CA SER A 128 -1.09 -15.11 -3.17
C SER A 128 -1.66 -16.39 -2.58
N TRP A 129 -1.64 -16.47 -1.26
CA TRP A 129 -2.01 -17.63 -0.47
C TRP A 129 -2.86 -17.23 0.72
N PHE A 130 -3.65 -18.16 1.23
CA PHE A 130 -4.23 -18.08 2.57
C PHE A 130 -3.38 -18.90 3.54
N LEU A 131 -3.12 -18.31 4.71
CA LEU A 131 -2.54 -18.96 5.86
C LEU A 131 -3.15 -18.31 7.11
N HIS A 132 -4.07 -19.01 7.77
CA HIS A 132 -4.79 -18.45 8.89
C HIS A 132 -3.98 -18.52 10.17
N ASP A 133 -4.03 -17.44 10.98
CA ASP A 133 -3.49 -17.34 12.34
C ASP A 133 -2.01 -17.77 12.43
N ALA A 134 -1.20 -17.40 11.43
CA ALA A 134 0.22 -17.72 11.41
C ALA A 134 0.98 -16.89 12.46
N ASP A 135 1.79 -17.56 13.24
CA ASP A 135 2.76 -16.91 14.12
C ASP A 135 4.08 -16.61 13.38
N ASP A 136 4.98 -15.86 14.03
CA ASP A 136 6.27 -15.51 13.46
C ASP A 136 7.10 -16.76 13.08
N ALA A 137 6.99 -17.86 13.84
CA ALA A 137 7.72 -19.10 13.56
C ALA A 137 7.25 -19.76 12.26
N ALA A 138 5.94 -19.77 12.00
CA ALA A 138 5.40 -20.29 10.74
C ALA A 138 5.85 -19.44 9.55
N LEU A 139 5.92 -18.12 9.69
CA LEU A 139 6.40 -17.22 8.64
C LEU A 139 7.91 -17.42 8.39
N GLU A 140 8.72 -17.58 9.44
CA GLU A 140 10.16 -17.90 9.32
C GLU A 140 10.40 -19.24 8.63
N GLU A 141 9.56 -20.27 8.88
CA GLU A 141 9.65 -21.56 8.19
C GLU A 141 9.39 -21.42 6.68
N ILE A 142 8.42 -20.59 6.28
CA ILE A 142 8.12 -20.31 4.87
C ILE A 142 9.31 -19.58 4.22
N GLU A 143 9.84 -18.56 4.87
CA GLU A 143 11.03 -17.85 4.37
C GLU A 143 12.21 -18.80 4.19
N ALA A 144 12.46 -19.65 5.17
CA ALA A 144 13.52 -20.65 5.10
C ALA A 144 13.33 -21.65 3.95
N ALA A 145 12.08 -22.10 3.70
CA ALA A 145 11.77 -23.00 2.60
C ALA A 145 12.00 -22.33 1.23
N LEU A 146 11.61 -21.06 1.06
CA LEU A 146 11.86 -20.29 -0.15
C LEU A 146 13.37 -20.10 -0.40
N VAL A 147 14.13 -19.77 0.63
CA VAL A 147 15.59 -19.63 0.56
C VAL A 147 16.27 -20.97 0.22
N ALA A 148 15.82 -22.08 0.83
CA ALA A 148 16.36 -23.41 0.53
C ALA A 148 16.10 -23.85 -0.91
N ALA A 149 15.04 -23.33 -1.54
CA ALA A 149 14.72 -23.53 -2.94
C ALA A 149 15.42 -22.53 -3.88
N ASP A 150 16.33 -21.69 -3.38
CA ASP A 150 17.02 -20.63 -4.14
C ASP A 150 16.01 -19.65 -4.79
N ILE A 151 15.01 -19.24 -4.00
CA ILE A 151 14.01 -18.25 -4.38
C ILE A 151 14.26 -16.98 -3.57
N ASP A 152 14.70 -15.90 -4.24
CA ASP A 152 14.89 -14.59 -3.62
C ASP A 152 13.57 -13.80 -3.60
N ALA A 153 12.75 -14.10 -2.63
CA ALA A 153 11.43 -13.52 -2.48
C ALA A 153 11.27 -12.83 -1.11
N ARG A 154 10.22 -12.05 -1.00
CA ARG A 154 9.73 -11.45 0.23
C ARG A 154 8.34 -12.00 0.52
N ILE A 155 8.02 -12.24 1.78
CA ILE A 155 6.65 -12.49 2.20
C ILE A 155 6.04 -11.22 2.80
N VAL A 156 4.74 -11.03 2.56
CA VAL A 156 3.90 -10.02 3.19
C VAL A 156 2.69 -10.72 3.77
N TYR A 157 2.56 -10.71 5.09
CA TYR A 157 1.45 -11.31 5.81
C TYR A 157 0.58 -10.22 6.42
N SER A 158 -0.73 -10.37 6.31
CA SER A 158 -1.68 -9.37 6.81
C SER A 158 -3.03 -10.00 7.14
N SER A 159 -3.76 -9.31 8.02
CA SER A 159 -5.13 -9.68 8.43
C SER A 159 -5.23 -11.11 8.98
N ASP A 160 -4.16 -11.61 9.59
CA ASP A 160 -4.05 -12.97 10.15
C ASP A 160 -4.49 -14.08 9.17
N ARG A 161 -4.40 -13.81 7.85
CA ARG A 161 -4.91 -14.69 6.80
C ARG A 161 -4.19 -14.59 5.47
N ASP A 162 -3.90 -13.39 5.00
CA ASP A 162 -3.42 -13.18 3.63
C ASP A 162 -1.89 -13.19 3.58
N LEU A 163 -1.34 -14.10 2.79
CA LEU A 163 0.09 -14.28 2.60
C LEU A 163 0.44 -14.06 1.13
N ASP A 164 1.15 -12.99 0.85
CA ASP A 164 1.66 -12.67 -0.49
C ASP A 164 3.17 -12.93 -0.57
N ILE A 165 3.59 -13.65 -1.60
CA ILE A 165 5.00 -13.86 -1.94
C ILE A 165 5.31 -12.99 -3.16
N LEU A 166 6.32 -12.12 -3.01
CA LEU A 166 6.66 -11.05 -3.94
C LEU A 166 8.15 -11.09 -4.28
N PRO A 167 8.59 -10.49 -5.40
CA PRO A 167 10.02 -10.19 -5.60
C PRO A 167 10.58 -9.45 -4.38
N LYS A 168 11.79 -9.75 -3.95
CA LYS A 168 12.40 -9.16 -2.75
C LYS A 168 12.44 -7.63 -2.75
N ALA A 169 12.52 -7.03 -3.94
CA ALA A 169 12.50 -5.59 -4.14
C ALA A 169 11.11 -4.96 -4.08
N ALA A 170 10.03 -5.77 -4.00
CA ALA A 170 8.65 -5.30 -4.08
C ALA A 170 7.98 -5.28 -2.72
N ASP A 171 7.38 -4.16 -2.36
CA ASP A 171 6.33 -3.95 -1.38
C ASP A 171 5.71 -2.56 -1.62
N LYS A 172 4.64 -2.22 -0.90
CA LYS A 172 3.95 -0.93 -1.05
C LYS A 172 4.89 0.27 -0.78
N GLY A 173 5.83 0.15 0.17
CA GLY A 173 6.80 1.21 0.53
C GLY A 173 7.90 1.35 -0.52
N ALA A 174 8.44 0.23 -1.00
CA ALA A 174 9.46 0.21 -2.04
C ALA A 174 8.93 0.81 -3.35
N ALA A 175 7.72 0.43 -3.76
CA ALA A 175 7.05 0.98 -4.94
C ALA A 175 6.81 2.49 -4.82
N LEU A 176 6.33 2.95 -3.66
CA LEU A 176 6.14 4.37 -3.39
C LEU A 176 7.48 5.13 -3.42
N THR A 177 8.53 4.57 -2.83
CA THR A 177 9.88 5.17 -2.84
C THR A 177 10.41 5.32 -4.24
N TRP A 178 10.26 4.28 -5.07
CA TRP A 178 10.67 4.31 -6.47
C TRP A 178 9.90 5.40 -7.23
N LEU A 179 8.58 5.45 -7.08
CA LEU A 179 7.73 6.46 -7.73
C LEU A 179 8.10 7.88 -7.30
N CYS A 180 8.26 8.13 -6.00
CA CYS A 180 8.70 9.41 -5.46
C CYS A 180 10.03 9.85 -6.07
N GLY A 181 10.98 8.93 -6.25
CA GLY A 181 12.26 9.18 -6.92
C GLY A 181 12.08 9.64 -8.36
N GLN A 182 11.21 8.97 -9.14
CA GLN A 182 10.92 9.34 -10.53
C GLN A 182 10.23 10.73 -10.65
N LEU A 183 9.43 11.08 -9.64
CA LEU A 183 8.69 12.34 -9.58
C LEU A 183 9.51 13.47 -8.94
N ARG A 184 10.67 13.19 -8.37
CA ARG A 184 11.49 14.12 -7.59
C ARG A 184 10.69 14.76 -6.44
N ILE A 185 9.94 13.91 -5.73
CA ILE A 185 9.18 14.27 -4.53
C ILE A 185 9.88 13.62 -3.34
N GLY A 186 10.13 14.41 -2.28
CA GLY A 186 10.70 13.87 -1.05
C GLY A 186 9.67 13.07 -0.25
N LEU A 187 10.12 12.02 0.45
CA LEU A 187 9.25 11.28 1.36
C LEU A 187 8.71 12.18 2.49
N ASP A 188 9.45 13.22 2.88
CA ASP A 188 9.00 14.25 3.83
C ASP A 188 8.00 15.26 3.24
N GLU A 189 7.72 15.18 1.93
CA GLU A 189 6.67 15.91 1.21
C GLU A 189 5.47 14.99 0.91
N SER A 190 5.46 13.78 1.49
CA SER A 190 4.45 12.75 1.22
C SER A 190 3.72 12.34 2.50
N VAL A 191 2.46 11.92 2.35
CA VAL A 191 1.65 11.28 3.39
C VAL A 191 1.18 9.94 2.86
N VAL A 192 1.12 8.95 3.75
CA VAL A 192 0.53 7.63 3.46
C VAL A 192 -0.69 7.39 4.34
N ALA A 193 -1.63 6.56 3.88
CA ALA A 193 -2.74 6.08 4.70
C ALA A 193 -2.92 4.57 4.52
N GLY A 194 -3.34 3.89 5.59
CA GLY A 194 -3.54 2.45 5.60
C GLY A 194 -4.25 1.96 6.85
N ASP A 195 -4.59 0.66 6.87
CA ASP A 195 -5.32 0.01 7.95
C ASP A 195 -4.76 -1.36 8.36
N THR A 196 -3.96 -2.05 7.52
CA THR A 196 -3.48 -3.41 7.79
C THR A 196 -1.96 -3.56 7.68
N GLY A 197 -1.45 -4.76 8.00
CA GLY A 197 -0.02 -5.09 7.98
C GLY A 197 0.63 -4.94 6.62
N ASN A 198 -0.10 -5.12 5.52
CA ASN A 198 0.47 -4.93 4.19
C ASN A 198 0.82 -3.45 3.87
N ASP A 199 0.32 -2.50 4.67
CA ASP A 199 0.64 -1.07 4.58
C ASP A 199 1.90 -0.70 5.36
N ARG A 200 2.31 -1.55 6.30
CA ARG A 200 3.41 -1.29 7.23
C ARG A 200 4.67 -0.77 6.53
N ALA A 201 5.02 -1.35 5.38
CA ALA A 201 6.17 -0.93 4.60
C ALA A 201 6.11 0.54 4.15
N MET A 202 4.93 1.13 3.94
CA MET A 202 4.78 2.55 3.65
C MET A 202 5.08 3.42 4.88
N PHE A 203 4.66 2.99 6.06
CA PHE A 203 4.87 3.73 7.32
C PHE A 203 6.32 3.64 7.81
N GLU A 204 7.04 2.57 7.49
CA GLU A 204 8.46 2.41 7.84
C GLU A 204 9.40 3.27 7.01
N LEU A 205 8.92 3.95 5.98
CA LEU A 205 9.73 4.85 5.17
C LEU A 205 10.27 6.02 5.99
N LYS A 206 11.53 6.35 5.78
CA LYS A 206 12.19 7.43 6.53
C LYS A 206 11.55 8.78 6.22
N ASN A 207 11.17 9.50 7.26
CA ASN A 207 10.55 10.83 7.22
C ASN A 207 9.16 10.90 6.59
N ILE A 208 8.53 9.77 6.27
CA ILE A 208 7.13 9.75 5.81
C ILE A 208 6.19 10.23 6.91
N ARG A 209 5.09 10.84 6.55
CA ARG A 209 3.97 11.13 7.43
C ARG A 209 2.86 10.12 7.15
N GLY A 210 2.13 9.72 8.17
CA GLY A 210 1.10 8.69 8.01
C GLY A 210 -0.22 9.06 8.65
N VAL A 211 -1.28 8.46 8.12
CA VAL A 211 -2.63 8.43 8.67
C VAL A 211 -3.01 6.96 8.87
N ILE A 212 -3.24 6.57 10.11
CA ILE A 212 -3.77 5.27 10.48
C ILE A 212 -5.24 5.48 10.79
N VAL A 213 -6.13 4.86 10.02
CA VAL A 213 -7.58 5.04 10.19
C VAL A 213 -8.10 4.34 11.45
N GLY A 214 -9.24 4.79 11.98
CA GLY A 214 -9.77 4.33 13.27
C GLY A 214 -10.22 2.86 13.31
N ASN A 215 -10.38 2.22 12.16
CA ASN A 215 -10.66 0.78 12.03
C ASN A 215 -9.41 -0.06 11.75
N ALA A 216 -8.21 0.55 11.76
CA ALA A 216 -6.98 -0.17 11.47
C ALA A 216 -6.70 -1.29 12.47
N LEU A 217 -6.05 -2.36 11.98
CA LEU A 217 -5.69 -3.52 12.79
C LEU A 217 -4.55 -3.18 13.77
N PRO A 218 -4.47 -3.90 14.91
CA PRO A 218 -3.48 -3.64 15.97
C PRO A 218 -2.03 -3.62 15.48
N GLU A 219 -1.71 -4.43 14.48
CA GLU A 219 -0.37 -4.53 13.87
C GLU A 219 0.10 -3.19 13.25
N LEU A 220 -0.83 -2.38 12.71
CA LEU A 220 -0.52 -1.07 12.19
C LEU A 220 -0.67 0.03 13.25
N VAL A 221 -1.71 -0.05 14.09
CA VAL A 221 -1.96 0.92 15.17
C VAL A 221 -0.77 1.03 16.13
N SER A 222 -0.06 -0.07 16.37
CA SER A 222 1.12 -0.10 17.24
C SER A 222 2.22 0.88 16.81
N LEU A 223 2.31 1.22 15.53
CA LEU A 223 3.29 2.18 15.01
C LEU A 223 3.03 3.61 15.51
N ALA A 224 1.76 4.00 15.69
CA ALA A 224 1.38 5.34 16.13
C ALA A 224 1.74 5.60 17.61
N TYR A 225 1.88 4.58 18.43
CA TYR A 225 2.15 4.78 19.87
C TYR A 225 3.53 5.37 20.16
N HIS A 226 4.47 5.25 19.24
CA HIS A 226 5.87 5.60 19.46
C HIS A 226 6.41 6.61 18.44
N ASP A 227 5.61 7.03 17.47
CA ASP A 227 6.09 7.90 16.40
C ASP A 227 5.08 8.99 16.03
N MET A 228 5.40 10.23 16.37
CA MET A 228 4.57 11.40 16.09
C MET A 228 4.43 11.73 14.58
N ARG A 229 5.10 10.99 13.71
CA ARG A 229 4.88 11.08 12.26
C ARG A 229 3.56 10.44 11.83
N PHE A 230 2.94 9.66 12.71
CA PHE A 230 1.71 8.92 12.42
C PHE A 230 0.56 9.49 13.23
N PHE A 231 -0.46 9.91 12.52
CA PHE A 231 -1.73 10.33 13.10
C PHE A 231 -2.68 9.15 13.10
N HIS A 232 -3.11 8.71 14.28
CA HIS A 232 -4.16 7.71 14.42
C HIS A 232 -5.49 8.43 14.53
N SER A 233 -6.34 8.27 13.53
CA SER A 233 -7.64 8.90 13.44
C SER A 233 -8.65 8.27 14.41
N ALA A 234 -9.57 9.06 14.93
CA ALA A 234 -10.74 8.57 15.64
C ALA A 234 -11.83 8.08 14.68
N GLU A 235 -11.85 8.63 13.47
CA GLU A 235 -12.79 8.27 12.42
C GLU A 235 -12.31 7.05 11.63
N LYS A 236 -13.24 6.31 11.04
CA LYS A 236 -12.97 5.09 10.27
C LYS A 236 -12.83 5.38 8.79
N GLU A 237 -12.10 4.50 8.09
CA GLU A 237 -12.04 4.47 6.64
C GLU A 237 -11.79 5.88 6.04
N ALA A 238 -12.52 6.23 4.98
CA ALA A 238 -12.35 7.48 4.24
C ALA A 238 -12.53 8.75 5.09
N ASP A 239 -13.40 8.72 6.11
CA ASP A 239 -13.52 9.85 7.06
C ASP A 239 -12.27 9.98 7.91
N GLY A 240 -11.67 8.87 8.32
CA GLY A 240 -10.39 8.85 9.03
C GLY A 240 -9.26 9.41 8.18
N VAL A 241 -9.25 9.10 6.89
CA VAL A 241 -8.30 9.70 5.94
C VAL A 241 -8.48 11.22 5.85
N VAL A 242 -9.71 11.72 5.73
CA VAL A 242 -10.00 13.17 5.69
C VAL A 242 -9.54 13.86 6.97
N GLU A 243 -9.81 13.26 8.15
CA GLU A 243 -9.33 13.79 9.43
C GLU A 243 -7.80 13.89 9.46
N GLY A 244 -7.10 12.83 9.04
CA GLY A 244 -5.64 12.80 9.01
C GLY A 244 -5.03 13.77 7.99
N LEU A 245 -5.62 13.93 6.82
CA LEU A 245 -5.17 14.91 5.83
C LEU A 245 -5.30 16.34 6.35
N ARG A 246 -6.40 16.66 7.07
CA ARG A 246 -6.57 17.94 7.76
C ARG A 246 -5.54 18.15 8.85
N HIS A 247 -5.23 17.11 9.65
CA HIS A 247 -4.16 17.15 10.64
C HIS A 247 -2.81 17.50 10.00
N TRP A 248 -2.52 17.01 8.82
CA TRP A 248 -1.30 17.31 8.07
C TRP A 248 -1.35 18.61 7.25
N GLY A 249 -2.43 19.40 7.40
CA GLY A 249 -2.52 20.75 6.86
C GLY A 249 -3.17 20.86 5.49
N LEU A 250 -3.81 19.79 4.98
CA LEU A 250 -4.66 19.86 3.80
C LEU A 250 -6.06 20.32 4.20
N THR A 251 -6.40 21.55 3.88
CA THR A 251 -7.73 22.13 4.15
C THR A 251 -8.26 22.78 2.88
N PRO A 252 -9.57 22.64 2.58
CA PRO A 252 -10.22 23.53 1.63
C PRO A 252 -10.08 24.99 2.08
N ASP A 253 -10.08 25.90 1.13
CA ASP A 253 -10.09 27.35 1.40
C ASP A 253 -11.40 27.78 2.09
#